data_2f19005eb0183d0f8da38134ada1f05c
#
_entry.id   2f19005eb0183d0f8da38134ada1f05c
#
_cell.length_a   1.000
_cell.length_b   1.000
_cell.length_c   1.000
_cell.angle_alpha   90.00
_cell.angle_beta   90.00
_cell.angle_gamma   90.00
#
_symmetry.space_group_name_H-M   'P 1'
#
loop_
_entity.id
_entity.type
_entity.pdbx_description
1 polymer ?
#
loop_
_entity_poly.entity_id
_entity_poly.type
_entity_poly.pdbx_seq_one_letter_code
_entity_poly.pdbx_strand_id
1 'polypeptide(L)'
;WADIQSAARKLTKWALAEFGLTIKTEWVRVDFLSAAEEHQRRHMTGAAKGCPGLDMAGYVMHRTYTTIRPRIFLRARRQYIRAKADVSRNGYVPVWRSYKLVSYNGYFDWTKSRAISEALKQKKLFTAAKVAIRVTAQRNAMKKVRIAA
;
A
#
# COMPACT_ATOMS: atom_id res chain seq x y z
N TRP A 1 -26.22 -5.86 -14.52
CA TRP A 1 -25.18 -4.92 -14.98
C TRP A 1 -25.76 -3.54 -15.31
N ALA A 2 -26.89 -3.51 -16.01
CA ALA A 2 -27.56 -2.25 -16.39
C ALA A 2 -27.88 -1.36 -15.17
N ASP A 3 -28.33 -1.95 -14.05
CA ASP A 3 -28.62 -1.21 -12.81
C ASP A 3 -27.38 -0.58 -12.19
N ILE A 4 -26.24 -1.29 -12.21
CA ILE A 4 -24.97 -0.77 -11.72
C ILE A 4 -24.51 0.39 -12.60
N GLN A 5 -24.62 0.28 -13.91
CA GLN A 5 -24.29 1.37 -14.84
C GLN A 5 -25.21 2.58 -14.65
N SER A 6 -26.50 2.36 -14.42
CA SER A 6 -27.46 3.42 -14.12
C SER A 6 -27.08 4.16 -12.83
N ALA A 7 -26.81 3.43 -11.76
CA ALA A 7 -26.37 3.98 -10.48
C ALA A 7 -25.04 4.78 -10.63
N ALA A 8 -24.09 4.25 -11.37
CA ALA A 8 -22.82 4.90 -11.65
C ALA A 8 -22.98 6.23 -12.40
N ARG A 9 -23.87 6.27 -13.41
CA ARG A 9 -24.21 7.50 -14.13
C ARG A 9 -24.87 8.56 -13.23
N LYS A 10 -25.77 8.12 -12.34
CA LYS A 10 -26.41 9.02 -11.34
C LYS A 10 -25.36 9.60 -10.40
N LEU A 11 -24.45 8.75 -9.88
CA LEU A 11 -23.36 9.18 -9.01
C LEU A 11 -22.43 10.18 -9.69
N THR A 12 -22.09 9.94 -10.97
CA THR A 12 -21.24 10.86 -11.76
C THR A 12 -21.89 12.22 -11.92
N LYS A 13 -23.19 12.26 -12.25
CA LYS A 13 -23.95 13.52 -12.37
C LYS A 13 -24.04 14.26 -11.05
N TRP A 14 -24.32 13.54 -9.96
CA TRP A 14 -24.40 14.11 -8.62
C TRP A 14 -23.05 14.68 -8.16
N ALA A 15 -21.95 13.93 -8.32
CA ALA A 15 -20.63 14.39 -7.93
C ALA A 15 -20.18 15.64 -8.71
N LEU A 16 -20.55 15.74 -9.97
CA LEU A 16 -20.27 16.93 -10.77
C LEU A 16 -21.12 18.14 -10.30
N ALA A 17 -22.41 17.93 -10.03
CA ALA A 17 -23.32 19.01 -9.62
C ALA A 17 -22.99 19.55 -8.23
N GLU A 18 -22.70 18.67 -7.25
CA GLU A 18 -22.50 19.08 -5.84
C GLU A 18 -21.07 19.50 -5.52
N PHE A 19 -20.08 18.88 -6.16
CA PHE A 19 -18.65 19.05 -5.80
C PHE A 19 -17.78 19.52 -6.95
N GLY A 20 -18.28 19.66 -8.16
CA GLY A 20 -17.49 19.95 -9.36
C GLY A 20 -16.52 18.82 -9.73
N LEU A 21 -16.73 17.60 -9.21
CA LEU A 21 -15.85 16.46 -9.43
C LEU A 21 -16.26 15.68 -10.68
N THR A 22 -15.30 15.47 -11.58
CA THR A 22 -15.47 14.60 -12.74
C THR A 22 -15.04 13.18 -12.39
N ILE A 23 -15.98 12.25 -12.38
CA ILE A 23 -15.69 10.81 -12.22
C ILE A 23 -15.44 10.21 -13.60
N LYS A 24 -14.36 9.41 -13.74
CA LYS A 24 -14.05 8.71 -14.98
C LYS A 24 -15.20 7.80 -15.39
N THR A 25 -15.56 7.83 -16.66
CA THR A 25 -16.67 7.05 -17.23
C THR A 25 -16.28 5.65 -17.69
N GLU A 26 -14.98 5.33 -17.69
CA GLU A 26 -14.48 4.01 -18.03
C GLU A 26 -14.68 3.08 -16.84
N TRP A 27 -15.73 2.29 -16.86
CA TRP A 27 -16.08 1.33 -15.84
C TRP A 27 -15.54 -0.06 -16.19
N VAL A 28 -14.79 -0.65 -15.28
CA VAL A 28 -14.32 -2.02 -15.41
C VAL A 28 -15.17 -2.92 -14.51
N ARG A 29 -15.79 -3.92 -15.12
CA ARG A 29 -16.47 -5.00 -14.39
C ARG A 29 -15.45 -6.04 -13.95
N VAL A 30 -15.46 -6.39 -12.68
CA VAL A 30 -14.66 -7.48 -12.12
C VAL A 30 -15.60 -8.54 -11.55
N ASP A 31 -15.64 -9.70 -12.21
CA ASP A 31 -16.40 -10.85 -11.72
C ASP A 31 -15.46 -11.70 -10.85
N PHE A 32 -15.72 -11.71 -9.54
CA PHE A 32 -14.97 -12.53 -8.61
C PHE A 32 -15.34 -14.00 -8.76
N LEU A 33 -14.35 -14.86 -8.67
CA LEU A 33 -14.58 -16.31 -8.57
C LEU A 33 -15.39 -16.64 -7.31
N SER A 34 -16.06 -17.79 -7.30
CA SER A 34 -16.60 -18.35 -6.07
C SER A 34 -15.48 -18.62 -5.07
N ALA A 35 -15.80 -18.69 -3.78
CA ALA A 35 -14.79 -18.93 -2.75
C ALA A 35 -14.04 -20.26 -2.95
N ALA A 36 -14.76 -21.29 -3.44
CA ALA A 36 -14.18 -22.61 -3.73
C ALA A 36 -13.21 -22.56 -4.92
N GLU A 37 -13.58 -21.92 -6.03
CA GLU A 37 -12.72 -21.78 -7.20
C GLU A 37 -11.48 -20.90 -6.90
N GLU A 38 -11.64 -19.85 -6.12
CA GLU A 38 -10.54 -19.00 -5.71
C GLU A 38 -9.56 -19.79 -4.85
N HIS A 39 -10.04 -20.58 -3.90
CA HIS A 39 -9.22 -21.45 -3.07
C HIS A 39 -8.48 -22.49 -3.91
N GLN A 40 -9.15 -23.17 -4.83
CA GLN A 40 -8.55 -24.16 -5.71
C GLN A 40 -7.44 -23.55 -6.58
N ARG A 41 -7.72 -22.44 -7.26
CA ARG A 41 -6.73 -21.77 -8.12
C ARG A 41 -5.52 -21.26 -7.33
N ARG A 42 -5.73 -20.80 -6.11
CA ARG A 42 -4.68 -20.33 -5.23
C ARG A 42 -3.72 -21.45 -4.83
N HIS A 43 -4.23 -22.64 -4.57
CA HIS A 43 -3.42 -23.82 -4.28
C HIS A 43 -2.67 -24.36 -5.50
N MET A 44 -3.30 -24.35 -6.67
CA MET A 44 -2.72 -24.89 -7.90
C MET A 44 -1.66 -23.97 -8.51
N THR A 45 -1.86 -22.65 -8.46
CA THR A 45 -1.06 -21.69 -9.23
C THR A 45 -0.18 -20.78 -8.38
N GLY A 46 -0.21 -20.93 -7.05
CA GLY A 46 0.41 -19.97 -6.13
C GLY A 46 -0.39 -18.67 -6.02
N ALA A 47 0.03 -17.81 -5.10
CA ALA A 47 -0.70 -16.63 -4.66
C ALA A 47 -1.32 -15.82 -5.82
N ALA A 48 -2.63 -15.83 -5.92
CA ALA A 48 -3.47 -14.97 -6.76
C ALA A 48 -3.29 -15.06 -8.29
N LYS A 49 -2.39 -15.88 -8.80
CA LYS A 49 -2.20 -16.04 -10.25
C LYS A 49 -3.47 -16.62 -10.88
N GLY A 50 -4.01 -15.93 -11.87
CA GLY A 50 -5.23 -16.35 -12.56
C GLY A 50 -6.55 -16.09 -11.83
N CYS A 51 -6.52 -15.51 -10.62
CA CYS A 51 -7.71 -15.06 -9.92
C CYS A 51 -8.00 -13.60 -10.28
N PRO A 52 -9.18 -13.29 -10.83
CA PRO A 52 -9.55 -11.90 -11.07
C PRO A 52 -9.68 -11.15 -9.75
N GLY A 53 -9.26 -9.90 -9.74
CA GLY A 53 -9.32 -9.04 -8.57
C GLY A 53 -9.52 -7.58 -8.95
N LEU A 54 -10.13 -6.82 -8.03
CA LEU A 54 -10.30 -5.40 -8.17
C LEU A 54 -9.00 -4.68 -7.79
N ASP A 55 -8.37 -4.00 -8.75
CA ASP A 55 -7.17 -3.20 -8.52
C ASP A 55 -7.53 -1.79 -8.09
N MET A 56 -7.43 -1.49 -6.79
CA MET A 56 -7.79 -0.21 -6.21
C MET A 56 -6.82 0.21 -5.11
N ALA A 57 -6.48 1.50 -5.08
CA ALA A 57 -5.67 2.12 -4.01
C ALA A 57 -4.34 1.42 -3.68
N GLY A 58 -3.78 0.70 -4.66
CA GLY A 58 -2.52 -0.03 -4.47
C GLY A 58 -2.66 -1.48 -4.00
N TYR A 59 -3.89 -1.94 -3.86
CA TYR A 59 -4.24 -3.30 -3.52
C TYR A 59 -4.92 -3.99 -4.69
N VAL A 60 -4.85 -5.32 -4.70
CA VAL A 60 -5.69 -6.17 -5.53
C VAL A 60 -6.60 -6.95 -4.59
N MET A 61 -7.87 -6.60 -4.60
CA MET A 61 -8.89 -7.21 -3.77
C MET A 61 -9.50 -8.40 -4.50
N HIS A 62 -9.42 -9.56 -3.90
CA HIS A 62 -10.09 -10.79 -4.31
C HIS A 62 -11.29 -11.02 -3.40
N ARG A 63 -12.08 -12.03 -3.67
CA ARG A 63 -13.28 -12.31 -2.87
C ARG A 63 -12.95 -12.61 -1.40
N THR A 64 -11.92 -13.42 -1.14
CA THR A 64 -11.59 -13.93 0.20
C THR A 64 -10.32 -13.33 0.80
N TYR A 65 -9.53 -12.60 0.03
CA TYR A 65 -8.27 -12.02 0.48
C TYR A 65 -7.89 -10.78 -0.33
N THR A 66 -6.94 -10.03 0.20
CA THR A 66 -6.37 -8.85 -0.47
C THR A 66 -4.86 -9.02 -0.58
N THR A 67 -4.30 -8.66 -1.73
CA THR A 67 -2.85 -8.62 -1.96
C THR A 67 -2.39 -7.21 -2.29
N ILE A 68 -1.09 -6.97 -2.15
CA ILE A 68 -0.49 -5.72 -2.59
C ILE A 68 -0.29 -5.77 -4.10
N ARG A 69 -0.58 -4.67 -4.79
CA ARG A 69 -0.28 -4.53 -6.21
C ARG A 69 1.21 -4.84 -6.47
N PRO A 70 1.56 -5.71 -7.42
CA PRO A 70 2.95 -6.14 -7.64
C PRO A 70 3.94 -4.98 -7.81
N ARG A 71 3.53 -3.91 -8.48
CA ARG A 71 4.36 -2.70 -8.68
C ARG A 71 4.71 -2.01 -7.35
N ILE A 72 3.76 -1.95 -6.40
CA ILE A 72 4.00 -1.37 -5.08
C ILE A 72 4.91 -2.27 -4.26
N PHE A 73 4.67 -3.58 -4.29
CA PHE A 73 5.54 -4.56 -3.64
C PHE A 73 7.00 -4.44 -4.11
N LEU A 74 7.24 -4.39 -5.42
CA LEU A 74 8.58 -4.24 -5.98
C LEU A 74 9.24 -2.91 -5.59
N ARG A 75 8.47 -1.82 -5.54
CA ARG A 75 8.97 -0.52 -5.08
C ARG A 75 9.34 -0.57 -3.59
N ALA A 76 8.51 -1.15 -2.75
CA ALA A 76 8.80 -1.36 -1.34
C ALA A 76 10.08 -2.18 -1.16
N ARG A 77 10.18 -3.34 -1.82
CA ARG A 77 11.37 -4.21 -1.77
C ARG A 77 12.65 -3.44 -2.12
N ARG A 78 12.63 -2.61 -3.17
CA ARG A 78 13.78 -1.78 -3.55
C ARG A 78 14.16 -0.79 -2.45
N GLN A 79 13.19 -0.16 -1.77
CA GLN A 79 13.48 0.75 -0.66
C GLN A 79 14.09 0.02 0.54
N TYR A 80 13.64 -1.18 0.86
CA TYR A 80 14.23 -2.00 1.92
C TYR A 80 15.67 -2.40 1.61
N ILE A 81 15.96 -2.84 0.39
CA ILE A 81 17.33 -3.18 -0.04
C ILE A 81 18.25 -1.96 0.10
N ARG A 82 17.80 -0.80 -0.37
CA ARG A 82 18.56 0.46 -0.26
C ARG A 82 18.75 0.89 1.18
N ALA A 83 17.73 0.76 2.04
CA ALA A 83 17.85 1.08 3.47
C ALA A 83 18.86 0.16 4.18
N LYS A 84 18.90 -1.13 3.79
CA LYS A 84 19.89 -2.07 4.31
C LYS A 84 21.31 -1.67 3.92
N ALA A 85 21.51 -1.23 2.67
CA ALA A 85 22.79 -0.70 2.21
C ALA A 85 23.17 0.61 2.94
N ASP A 86 22.21 1.50 3.20
CA ASP A 86 22.46 2.73 3.97
C ASP A 86 22.92 2.39 5.40
N VAL A 87 22.27 1.45 6.08
CA VAL A 87 22.68 1.01 7.42
C VAL A 87 24.07 0.40 7.40
N SER A 88 24.39 -0.44 6.41
CA SER A 88 25.73 -1.04 6.30
C SER A 88 26.82 0.01 6.06
N ARG A 89 26.51 1.09 5.34
CA ARG A 89 27.47 2.13 4.96
C ARG A 89 27.60 3.22 6.04
N ASN A 90 26.49 3.65 6.61
CA ASN A 90 26.39 4.85 7.45
C ASN A 90 26.01 4.54 8.90
N GLY A 91 25.64 3.29 9.23
CA GLY A 91 25.13 2.91 10.55
C GLY A 91 23.67 3.30 10.83
N TYR A 92 23.02 4.05 9.94
CA TYR A 92 21.63 4.53 10.12
C TYR A 92 20.84 4.60 8.82
N VAL A 93 19.51 4.69 8.94
CA VAL A 93 18.62 4.95 7.80
C VAL A 93 18.38 6.45 7.69
N PRO A 94 18.64 7.08 6.53
CA PRO A 94 18.34 8.50 6.31
C PRO A 94 16.84 8.79 6.49
N VAL A 95 16.50 9.95 7.07
CA VAL A 95 15.12 10.30 7.45
C VAL A 95 14.16 10.27 6.25
N TRP A 96 14.57 10.80 5.11
CA TRP A 96 13.75 10.77 3.90
C TRP A 96 13.44 9.35 3.40
N ARG A 97 14.36 8.40 3.60
CA ARG A 97 14.12 6.98 3.32
C ARG A 97 13.25 6.33 4.38
N SER A 98 13.40 6.75 5.62
CA SER A 98 12.57 6.30 6.74
C SER A 98 11.09 6.58 6.51
N TYR A 99 10.73 7.77 6.03
CA TYR A 99 9.35 8.08 5.65
C TYR A 99 8.82 7.13 4.56
N LYS A 100 9.63 6.84 3.53
CA LYS A 100 9.22 5.89 2.49
C LYS A 100 9.02 4.48 3.03
N LEU A 101 9.90 4.00 3.91
CA LEU A 101 9.75 2.67 4.53
C LEU A 101 8.48 2.57 5.36
N VAL A 102 8.19 3.57 6.19
CA VAL A 102 6.99 3.62 7.03
C VAL A 102 5.73 3.66 6.16
N SER A 103 5.72 4.48 5.11
CA SER A 103 4.60 4.54 4.16
C SER A 103 4.33 3.19 3.49
N TYR A 104 5.38 2.50 3.02
CA TYR A 104 5.19 1.19 2.39
C TYR A 104 4.77 0.11 3.39
N ASN A 105 5.18 0.19 4.66
CA ASN A 105 4.78 -0.81 5.65
C ASN A 105 3.27 -0.84 5.86
N GLY A 106 2.59 0.31 5.78
CA GLY A 106 1.14 0.37 5.89
C GLY A 106 0.41 -0.53 4.89
N TYR A 107 0.97 -0.74 3.69
CA TYR A 107 0.40 -1.69 2.73
C TYR A 107 0.49 -3.15 3.19
N PHE A 108 1.54 -3.51 3.94
CA PHE A 108 1.74 -4.89 4.42
C PHE A 108 0.84 -5.23 5.62
N ASP A 109 0.48 -4.23 6.43
CA ASP A 109 -0.37 -4.43 7.61
C ASP A 109 -1.81 -4.84 7.24
N TRP A 110 -2.29 -4.39 6.08
CA TRP A 110 -3.65 -4.64 5.58
C TRP A 110 -3.77 -5.84 4.64
N THR A 111 -2.70 -6.58 4.42
CA THR A 111 -2.70 -7.71 3.49
C THR A 111 -2.13 -8.96 4.14
N LYS A 112 -2.44 -10.14 3.58
CA LYS A 112 -1.79 -11.40 3.97
C LYS A 112 -0.29 -11.46 3.59
N SER A 113 0.26 -10.35 3.12
CA SER A 113 1.69 -10.20 2.74
C SER A 113 2.63 -10.07 3.95
N ARG A 114 2.11 -10.15 5.18
CA ARG A 114 2.90 -10.05 6.41
C ARG A 114 4.01 -11.09 6.49
N ALA A 115 3.74 -12.32 6.05
CA ALA A 115 4.73 -13.38 5.98
C ALA A 115 5.94 -13.02 5.11
N ILE A 116 5.72 -12.27 4.02
CA ILE A 116 6.80 -11.81 3.13
C ILE A 116 7.64 -10.73 3.82
N SER A 117 7.01 -9.82 4.54
CA SER A 117 7.68 -8.79 5.34
C SER A 117 8.56 -9.41 6.44
N GLU A 118 8.07 -10.44 7.11
CA GLU A 118 8.81 -11.19 8.12
C GLU A 118 9.98 -11.99 7.51
N ALA A 119 9.75 -12.68 6.38
CA ALA A 119 10.77 -13.44 5.66
C ALA A 119 11.93 -12.55 5.17
N LEU A 120 11.67 -11.30 4.81
CA LEU A 120 12.70 -10.34 4.43
C LEU A 120 13.45 -9.73 5.62
N LYS A 121 13.16 -10.16 6.87
CA LYS A 121 13.78 -9.66 8.12
C LYS A 121 13.75 -8.12 8.25
N GLN A 122 12.67 -7.50 7.79
CA GLN A 122 12.55 -6.05 7.67
C GLN A 122 12.19 -5.34 8.97
N LYS A 123 11.80 -6.10 10.01
CA LYS A 123 11.34 -5.56 11.31
C LYS A 123 12.38 -4.62 11.95
N LYS A 124 13.66 -4.98 11.93
CA LYS A 124 14.74 -4.14 12.49
C LYS A 124 14.91 -2.83 11.73
N LEU A 125 14.90 -2.86 10.40
CA LEU A 125 14.99 -1.65 9.56
C LEU A 125 13.80 -0.73 9.76
N PHE A 126 12.62 -1.29 9.92
CA PHE A 126 11.40 -0.52 10.15
C PHE A 126 11.41 0.15 11.53
N THR A 127 11.88 -0.53 12.56
CA THR A 127 12.08 0.06 13.91
C THR A 127 13.11 1.21 13.84
N ALA A 128 14.25 1.01 13.20
CA ALA A 128 15.25 2.06 13.00
C ALA A 128 14.70 3.28 12.25
N ALA A 129 13.88 3.05 11.23
CA ALA A 129 13.20 4.11 10.48
C ALA A 129 12.23 4.92 11.36
N LYS A 130 11.42 4.27 12.19
CA LYS A 130 10.52 4.94 13.15
C LYS A 130 11.31 5.80 14.16
N VAL A 131 12.40 5.28 14.67
CA VAL A 131 13.28 6.03 15.60
C VAL A 131 13.86 7.26 14.92
N ALA A 132 14.39 7.13 13.70
CA ALA A 132 14.95 8.25 12.94
C ALA A 132 13.92 9.37 12.71
N ILE A 133 12.67 9.03 12.37
CA ILE A 133 11.58 10.00 12.21
C ILE A 133 11.27 10.69 13.53
N ARG A 134 11.15 9.94 14.63
CA ARG A 134 10.83 10.49 15.97
C ARG A 134 11.90 11.49 16.42
N VAL A 135 13.17 11.11 16.35
CA VAL A 135 14.29 11.97 16.75
C VAL A 135 14.32 13.25 15.92
N THR A 136 14.06 13.17 14.63
CA THR A 136 14.02 14.36 13.77
C THR A 136 12.84 15.28 14.11
N ALA A 137 11.66 14.71 14.37
CA ALA A 137 10.50 15.47 14.79
C ALA A 137 10.76 16.22 16.11
N GLN A 138 11.37 15.58 17.11
CA GLN A 138 11.75 16.18 18.37
C GLN A 138 12.75 17.33 18.18
N ARG A 139 13.81 17.14 17.38
CA ARG A 139 14.78 18.20 17.06
C ARG A 139 14.13 19.40 16.39
N ASN A 140 13.21 19.19 15.47
CA ASN A 140 12.49 20.26 14.79
C ASN A 140 11.53 21.01 15.73
N ALA A 141 10.88 20.32 16.66
CA ALA A 141 10.06 20.95 17.69
C ALA A 141 10.88 21.87 18.60
N MET A 142 12.04 21.39 19.08
CA MET A 142 12.96 22.20 19.91
C MET A 142 13.49 23.45 19.18
N LYS A 143 13.77 23.34 17.86
CA LYS A 143 14.17 24.49 17.05
C LYS A 143 13.06 25.55 16.96
N LYS A 144 11.80 25.13 16.80
CA LYS A 144 10.66 26.05 16.73
C LYS A 144 10.47 26.81 18.05
N VAL A 145 10.62 26.15 19.19
CA VAL A 145 10.54 26.78 20.51
C VAL A 145 11.64 27.83 20.69
N ARG A 146 12.87 27.53 20.26
CA ARG A 146 13.99 28.48 20.33
C ARG A 146 13.85 29.73 19.45
N ILE A 147 13.08 29.66 18.37
CA ILE A 147 12.82 30.79 17.48
C ILE A 147 11.66 31.64 18.00
N ALA A 148 10.76 31.07 18.81
CA ALA A 148 9.61 31.76 19.38
C ALA A 148 9.88 32.42 20.76
N ALA A 149 11.03 32.12 21.38
CA ALA A 149 11.52 32.74 22.62
C ALA A 149 12.51 33.84 22.32
#